data_98c0ed5c1d4e322929ff4a54d88cbbda
#
_entry.id   98c0ed5c1d4e322929ff4a54d88cbbda
#
_cell.length_a   1.000
_cell.length_b   1.000
_cell.length_c   1.000
_cell.angle_alpha   90.00
_cell.angle_beta   90.00
_cell.angle_gamma   90.00
#
_symmetry.space_group_name_H-M   'P 1'
#
loop_
_entity.id
_entity.type
_entity.pdbx_description
1 polymer ?
#
loop_
_entity_poly.entity_id
_entity_poly.type
_entity_poly.pdbx_seq_one_letter_code
_entity_poly.pdbx_strand_id
1 'polypeptide(L)'
;MAYIKEVIVTTTNLNGDVKISPLGIHVISKSEIHIKPFKPSRTLNNLKECPYGVINYISDIKIFASCILREELDLKKVKAEKIKGYRLKEALAHSEFKVIKVQEDEIRPTFICKILHEENHEMYKGYNRAQNSILEMCILVSRLGIIDINKINKEMNYLRIAVEKLSLIHI
;
A
#
# COMPACT_ATOMS: atom_id res chain seq x y z
N MET A 1 -13.20 -2.08 16.19
CA MET A 1 -11.88 -1.80 15.59
C MET A 1 -12.02 -2.05 14.10
N ALA A 2 -11.60 -1.13 13.22
CA ALA A 2 -11.73 -1.33 11.78
C ALA A 2 -10.70 -2.39 11.29
N TYR A 3 -11.13 -3.26 10.36
CA TYR A 3 -10.22 -4.21 9.72
C TYR A 3 -9.33 -3.47 8.70
N ILE A 4 -8.01 -3.58 8.86
CA ILE A 4 -7.03 -2.90 8.01
C ILE A 4 -6.38 -3.92 7.07
N LYS A 5 -6.29 -3.58 5.78
CA LYS A 5 -5.51 -4.31 4.79
C LYS A 5 -4.31 -3.48 4.35
N GLU A 6 -3.12 -4.06 4.37
CA GLU A 6 -1.94 -3.47 3.73
C GLU A 6 -2.00 -3.69 2.22
N VAL A 7 -1.92 -2.59 1.47
CA VAL A 7 -2.08 -2.60 0.01
C VAL A 7 -1.15 -1.57 -0.64
N ILE A 8 -0.97 -1.68 -1.94
CA ILE A 8 -0.34 -0.62 -2.73
C ILE A 8 -1.44 0.21 -3.40
N VAL A 9 -1.46 1.51 -3.12
CA VAL A 9 -2.41 2.44 -3.76
C VAL A 9 -1.71 3.26 -4.82
N THR A 10 -2.31 3.34 -6.00
CA THR A 10 -1.89 4.25 -7.07
C THR A 10 -2.85 5.41 -7.16
N THR A 11 -2.30 6.62 -7.18
CA THR A 11 -3.03 7.89 -7.35
C THR A 11 -2.39 8.71 -8.45
N THR A 12 -3.14 9.57 -9.11
CA THR A 12 -2.66 10.38 -10.24
C THR A 12 -2.95 11.85 -9.96
N ASN A 13 -2.02 12.73 -10.28
CA ASN A 13 -2.24 14.18 -10.25
C ASN A 13 -2.89 14.68 -11.55
N LEU A 14 -3.16 15.99 -11.65
CA LEU A 14 -3.74 16.60 -12.85
C LEU A 14 -2.86 16.47 -14.10
N ASN A 15 -1.54 16.39 -13.92
CA ASN A 15 -0.57 16.23 -15.02
C ASN A 15 -0.46 14.79 -15.52
N GLY A 16 -1.10 13.83 -14.84
CA GLY A 16 -1.02 12.41 -15.19
C GLY A 16 0.12 11.66 -14.50
N ASP A 17 0.89 12.31 -13.60
CA ASP A 17 1.96 11.64 -12.86
C ASP A 17 1.37 10.68 -11.82
N VAL A 18 1.81 9.43 -11.89
CA VAL A 18 1.34 8.38 -10.99
C VAL A 18 2.22 8.32 -9.74
N LYS A 19 1.58 8.35 -8.56
CA LYS A 19 2.21 8.02 -7.29
C LYS A 19 1.79 6.62 -6.85
N ILE A 20 2.77 5.80 -6.54
CA ILE A 20 2.63 4.46 -5.97
C ILE A 20 2.97 4.56 -4.48
N SER A 21 2.09 4.07 -3.60
CA SER A 21 2.28 4.21 -2.15
C SER A 21 1.75 2.98 -1.39
N PRO A 22 2.52 2.43 -0.43
CA PRO A 22 2.03 1.44 0.51
C PRO A 22 1.12 2.13 1.52
N LEU A 23 -0.07 1.60 1.74
CA LEU A 23 -1.06 2.16 2.65
C LEU A 23 -1.87 1.06 3.33
N GLY A 24 -2.18 1.27 4.62
CA GLY A 24 -3.22 0.53 5.31
C GLY A 24 -4.59 1.12 5.00
N ILE A 25 -5.44 0.39 4.30
CA ILE A 25 -6.84 0.79 4.05
C ILE A 25 -7.75 0.22 5.14
N HIS A 26 -8.65 1.04 5.65
CA HIS A 26 -9.67 0.62 6.60
C HIS A 26 -10.90 0.12 5.85
N VAL A 27 -11.20 -1.16 5.94
CA VAL A 27 -12.36 -1.78 5.28
C VAL A 27 -13.58 -1.56 6.16
N ILE A 28 -14.56 -0.81 5.66
CA ILE A 28 -15.80 -0.48 6.38
C ILE A 28 -16.91 -1.42 5.91
N SER A 29 -17.04 -1.61 4.60
CA SER A 29 -17.99 -2.53 3.99
C SER A 29 -17.44 -3.08 2.66
N LYS A 30 -18.24 -3.85 1.93
CA LYS A 30 -17.87 -4.32 0.57
C LYS A 30 -17.67 -3.18 -0.42
N SER A 31 -18.35 -2.04 -0.22
CA SER A 31 -18.33 -0.91 -1.15
C SER A 31 -17.67 0.35 -0.59
N GLU A 32 -17.24 0.35 0.68
CA GLU A 32 -16.68 1.51 1.36
C GLU A 32 -15.37 1.19 2.07
N ILE A 33 -14.37 2.01 1.80
CA ILE A 33 -13.10 2.00 2.47
C ILE A 33 -12.71 3.40 2.92
N HIS A 34 -11.89 3.49 3.96
CA HIS A 34 -11.26 4.74 4.37
C HIS A 34 -9.75 4.67 4.17
N ILE A 35 -9.19 5.75 3.61
CA ILE A 35 -7.75 5.93 3.42
C ILE A 35 -7.31 7.12 4.29
N LYS A 36 -6.22 6.95 5.05
CA LYS A 36 -5.71 7.98 5.98
C LYS A 36 -4.24 8.28 5.69
N PRO A 37 -3.93 9.03 4.62
CA PRO A 37 -2.56 9.41 4.31
C PRO A 37 -2.04 10.45 5.31
N PHE A 38 -0.74 10.42 5.59
CA PHE A 38 -0.10 11.46 6.41
C PHE A 38 -0.01 12.80 5.66
N LYS A 39 0.00 13.89 6.42
CA LYS A 39 0.41 15.22 5.97
C LYS A 39 1.89 15.45 6.30
N PRO A 40 2.69 15.98 5.37
CA PRO A 40 2.42 16.12 3.93
C PRO A 40 2.67 14.80 3.18
N SER A 41 1.89 14.53 2.11
CA SER A 41 2.18 13.41 1.20
C SER A 41 1.65 13.66 -0.21
N ARG A 42 2.37 13.12 -1.21
CA ARG A 42 1.93 13.21 -2.62
C ARG A 42 0.60 12.50 -2.86
N THR A 43 0.36 11.37 -2.18
CA THR A 43 -0.93 10.64 -2.26
C THR A 43 -2.08 11.52 -1.81
N LEU A 44 -1.91 12.26 -0.70
CA LEU A 44 -2.92 13.18 -0.20
C LEU A 44 -3.22 14.28 -1.22
N ASN A 45 -2.18 14.91 -1.78
CA ASN A 45 -2.34 15.97 -2.77
C ASN A 45 -3.04 15.45 -4.02
N ASN A 46 -2.60 14.30 -4.54
CA ASN A 46 -3.24 13.67 -5.69
C ASN A 46 -4.73 13.39 -5.46
N LEU A 47 -5.11 12.84 -4.29
CA LEU A 47 -6.51 12.55 -3.97
C LEU A 47 -7.37 13.81 -3.78
N LYS A 48 -6.77 14.95 -3.41
CA LYS A 48 -7.46 16.25 -3.38
C LYS A 48 -7.65 16.84 -4.78
N GLU A 49 -6.68 16.67 -5.66
CA GLU A 49 -6.73 17.14 -7.05
C GLU A 49 -7.59 16.24 -7.94
N CYS A 50 -7.36 14.94 -7.84
CA CYS A 50 -8.04 13.90 -8.61
C CYS A 50 -8.64 12.88 -7.63
N PRO A 51 -9.95 12.93 -7.33
CA PRO A 51 -10.57 12.14 -6.28
C PRO A 51 -10.77 10.66 -6.67
N TYR A 52 -9.81 10.08 -7.36
CA TYR A 52 -9.79 8.70 -7.83
C TYR A 52 -8.47 8.02 -7.52
N GLY A 53 -8.52 6.72 -7.33
CA GLY A 53 -7.31 5.90 -7.17
C GLY A 53 -7.61 4.42 -7.34
N VAL A 54 -6.53 3.64 -7.38
CA VAL A 54 -6.62 2.18 -7.51
C VAL A 54 -5.91 1.52 -6.34
N ILE A 55 -6.57 0.57 -5.73
CA ILE A 55 -6.00 -0.36 -4.77
C ILE A 55 -5.45 -1.54 -5.56
N ASN A 56 -4.17 -1.84 -5.39
CA ASN A 56 -3.52 -2.98 -5.99
C ASN A 56 -3.26 -4.02 -4.89
N TYR A 57 -3.87 -5.19 -5.03
CA TYR A 57 -3.64 -6.34 -4.15
C TYR A 57 -2.45 -7.13 -4.66
N ILE A 58 -1.34 -7.00 -3.97
CA ILE A 58 -0.03 -7.52 -4.40
C ILE A 58 0.47 -8.52 -3.36
N SER A 59 1.00 -9.65 -3.83
CA SER A 59 1.65 -10.65 -2.99
C SER A 59 3.18 -10.54 -3.01
N ASP A 60 3.77 -9.80 -3.97
CA ASP A 60 5.22 -9.62 -4.03
C ASP A 60 5.68 -8.59 -3.00
N ILE A 61 6.36 -9.09 -1.97
CA ILE A 61 6.87 -8.25 -0.87
C ILE A 61 7.96 -7.27 -1.33
N LYS A 62 8.67 -7.52 -2.44
CA LYS A 62 9.67 -6.60 -2.96
C LYS A 62 9.06 -5.25 -3.31
N ILE A 63 7.83 -5.25 -3.85
CA ILE A 63 7.11 -4.02 -4.20
C ILE A 63 6.80 -3.19 -2.94
N PHE A 64 6.35 -3.84 -1.87
CA PHE A 64 6.13 -3.16 -0.59
C PHE A 64 7.43 -2.62 0.00
N ALA A 65 8.47 -3.47 0.05
CA ALA A 65 9.78 -3.10 0.57
C ALA A 65 10.34 -1.86 -0.14
N SER A 66 10.39 -1.88 -1.47
CA SER A 66 10.91 -0.78 -2.26
C SER A 66 10.08 0.50 -2.07
N CYS A 67 8.75 0.40 -2.00
CA CYS A 67 7.90 1.56 -1.73
C CYS A 67 8.17 2.17 -0.34
N ILE A 68 8.37 1.35 0.69
CA ILE A 68 8.64 1.80 2.07
C ILE A 68 10.05 2.41 2.17
N LEU A 69 11.04 1.75 1.56
CA LEU A 69 12.45 2.19 1.56
C LEU A 69 12.74 3.29 0.55
N ARG A 70 11.73 3.68 -0.26
CA ARG A 70 11.82 4.71 -1.31
C ARG A 70 12.80 4.37 -2.42
N GLU A 71 12.95 3.09 -2.72
CA GLU A 71 13.70 2.61 -3.86
C GLU A 71 12.87 2.70 -5.14
N GLU A 72 13.53 2.96 -6.26
CA GLU A 72 12.87 2.99 -7.56
C GLU A 72 12.68 1.56 -8.09
N LEU A 73 11.44 1.25 -8.48
CA LEU A 73 11.09 0.04 -9.22
C LEU A 73 10.44 0.43 -10.54
N ASP A 74 10.87 -0.22 -11.61
CA ASP A 74 10.21 -0.10 -12.91
C ASP A 74 8.94 -0.98 -12.93
N LEU A 75 7.87 -0.47 -12.34
CA LEU A 75 6.57 -1.14 -12.29
C LEU A 75 5.72 -0.75 -13.49
N LYS A 76 5.20 -1.75 -14.19
CA LYS A 76 4.33 -1.53 -15.35
C LYS A 76 2.95 -1.05 -14.92
N LYS A 77 2.51 0.06 -15.52
CA LYS A 77 1.21 0.66 -15.26
C LYS A 77 0.24 0.32 -16.37
N VAL A 78 -0.95 -0.13 -16.02
CA VAL A 78 -2.06 -0.43 -16.92
C VAL A 78 -3.19 0.52 -16.59
N LYS A 79 -3.88 1.07 -17.62
CA LYS A 79 -5.04 1.95 -17.41
C LYS A 79 -6.12 1.25 -16.61
N ALA A 80 -6.74 1.96 -15.71
CA ALA A 80 -7.92 1.52 -14.99
C ALA A 80 -9.14 1.45 -15.93
N GLU A 81 -10.16 0.65 -15.57
CA GLU A 81 -11.32 0.36 -16.40
C GLU A 81 -12.40 1.46 -16.32
N LYS A 82 -12.71 1.94 -15.11
CA LYS A 82 -13.84 2.84 -14.83
C LYS A 82 -13.45 4.25 -14.44
N ILE A 83 -12.17 4.47 -14.10
CA ILE A 83 -11.66 5.77 -13.63
C ILE A 83 -10.47 6.22 -14.47
N LYS A 84 -10.18 7.52 -14.41
CA LYS A 84 -8.90 8.05 -14.92
C LYS A 84 -7.80 7.72 -13.90
N GLY A 85 -7.06 6.63 -14.14
CA GLY A 85 -6.01 6.17 -13.25
C GLY A 85 -5.29 4.95 -13.81
N TYR A 86 -4.41 4.38 -12.99
CA TYR A 86 -3.59 3.24 -13.38
C TYR A 86 -3.54 2.23 -12.25
N ARG A 87 -3.67 0.94 -12.58
CA ARG A 87 -3.28 -0.18 -11.73
C ARG A 87 -1.85 -0.62 -12.04
N LEU A 88 -1.26 -1.39 -11.17
CA LEU A 88 0.00 -2.09 -11.45
C LEU A 88 -0.30 -3.41 -12.18
N LYS A 89 0.53 -3.75 -13.15
CA LYS A 89 0.41 -5.02 -13.89
C LYS A 89 0.63 -6.22 -12.95
N GLU A 90 1.49 -6.05 -11.96
CA GLU A 90 1.90 -7.04 -10.97
C GLU A 90 0.81 -7.35 -9.92
N ALA A 91 -0.30 -6.61 -9.94
CA ALA A 91 -1.41 -6.84 -9.02
C ALA A 91 -2.17 -8.13 -9.35
N LEU A 92 -2.40 -8.99 -8.34
CA LEU A 92 -3.25 -10.19 -8.46
C LEU A 92 -4.72 -9.81 -8.68
N ALA A 93 -5.13 -8.71 -8.08
CA ALA A 93 -6.45 -8.10 -8.22
C ALA A 93 -6.35 -6.60 -7.97
N HIS A 94 -7.36 -5.85 -8.37
CA HIS A 94 -7.45 -4.43 -8.05
C HIS A 94 -8.87 -3.98 -7.73
N SER A 95 -8.98 -2.88 -6.99
CA SER A 95 -10.24 -2.16 -6.79
C SER A 95 -10.05 -0.70 -7.17
N GLU A 96 -10.94 -0.17 -7.99
CA GLU A 96 -10.99 1.23 -8.36
C GLU A 96 -11.94 1.98 -7.44
N PHE A 97 -11.52 3.13 -6.94
CA PHE A 97 -12.31 3.88 -5.99
C PHE A 97 -12.43 5.36 -6.33
N LYS A 98 -13.49 5.98 -5.80
CA LYS A 98 -13.72 7.42 -5.80
C LYS A 98 -13.82 7.94 -4.37
N VAL A 99 -13.13 9.03 -4.08
CA VAL A 99 -13.33 9.79 -2.84
C VAL A 99 -14.69 10.45 -2.87
N ILE A 100 -15.53 10.20 -1.86
CA ILE A 100 -16.88 10.79 -1.74
C ILE A 100 -16.94 11.86 -0.65
N LYS A 101 -16.03 11.81 0.33
CA LYS A 101 -15.97 12.79 1.42
C LYS A 101 -14.55 12.80 2.00
N VAL A 102 -14.11 13.97 2.44
CA VAL A 102 -12.89 14.14 3.23
C VAL A 102 -13.27 14.65 4.61
N GLN A 103 -12.79 14.00 5.65
CA GLN A 103 -12.82 14.48 7.02
C GLN A 103 -11.43 15.00 7.33
N GLU A 104 -11.31 16.31 7.49
CA GLU A 104 -10.02 16.96 7.77
C GLU A 104 -9.52 16.58 9.16
N ASP A 105 -8.20 16.48 9.25
CA ASP A 105 -7.44 16.22 10.48
C ASP A 105 -6.07 16.90 10.30
N GLU A 106 -5.43 17.31 11.38
CA GLU A 106 -4.16 18.02 11.32
C GLU A 106 -3.02 17.14 10.79
N ILE A 107 -3.02 15.86 11.12
CA ILE A 107 -1.94 14.90 10.82
C ILE A 107 -2.36 13.90 9.74
N ARG A 108 -3.57 13.33 9.86
CA ARG A 108 -4.05 12.22 9.01
C ARG A 108 -5.51 12.37 8.63
N PRO A 109 -5.86 13.21 7.65
CA PRO A 109 -7.24 13.33 7.17
C PRO A 109 -7.77 12.00 6.69
N THR A 110 -9.07 11.77 6.88
CA THR A 110 -9.75 10.55 6.46
C THR A 110 -10.47 10.80 5.14
N PHE A 111 -10.03 10.11 4.09
CA PHE A 111 -10.71 10.05 2.80
C PHE A 111 -11.68 8.87 2.82
N ILE A 112 -12.99 9.17 2.80
CA ILE A 112 -14.06 8.19 2.68
C ILE A 112 -14.22 7.90 1.20
N CYS A 113 -14.05 6.64 0.80
CA CYS A 113 -13.99 6.23 -0.58
C CYS A 113 -15.02 5.15 -0.88
N LYS A 114 -15.67 5.25 -2.05
CA LYS A 114 -16.57 4.24 -2.59
C LYS A 114 -15.84 3.41 -3.64
N ILE A 115 -15.91 2.09 -3.53
CA ILE A 115 -15.43 1.15 -4.56
C ILE A 115 -16.38 1.22 -5.75
N LEU A 116 -15.83 1.38 -6.95
CA LEU A 116 -16.57 1.50 -8.21
C LEU A 116 -16.44 0.25 -9.07
N HIS A 117 -15.30 -0.44 -8.99
CA HIS A 117 -14.99 -1.60 -9.80
C HIS A 117 -13.95 -2.47 -9.09
N GLU A 118 -14.04 -3.78 -9.29
CA GLU A 118 -13.07 -4.76 -8.79
C GLU A 118 -12.84 -5.81 -9.86
N GLU A 119 -11.58 -6.26 -10.00
CA GLU A 119 -11.21 -7.27 -10.98
C GLU A 119 -10.06 -8.14 -10.47
N ASN A 120 -10.14 -9.45 -10.76
CA ASN A 120 -9.08 -10.41 -10.51
C ASN A 120 -8.27 -10.65 -11.79
N HIS A 121 -6.94 -10.70 -11.66
CA HIS A 121 -6.02 -10.91 -12.78
C HIS A 121 -5.29 -12.23 -12.68
N GLU A 122 -4.90 -12.61 -11.46
CA GLU A 122 -4.15 -13.83 -11.19
C GLU A 122 -4.68 -14.55 -9.95
N MET A 123 -4.45 -15.85 -9.90
CA MET A 123 -4.84 -16.66 -8.74
C MET A 123 -3.85 -16.43 -7.58
N TYR A 124 -4.38 -16.20 -6.40
CA TYR A 124 -3.60 -16.21 -5.16
C TYR A 124 -3.06 -17.62 -4.87
N LYS A 125 -1.73 -17.76 -4.76
CA LYS A 125 -1.03 -19.06 -4.63
C LYS A 125 -0.70 -19.46 -3.20
N GLY A 126 -1.17 -18.73 -2.22
CA GLY A 126 -0.94 -19.02 -0.81
C GLY A 126 -0.11 -17.97 -0.08
N TYR A 127 -0.07 -18.09 1.23
CA TYR A 127 0.58 -17.16 2.14
C TYR A 127 1.97 -17.65 2.55
N ASN A 128 2.96 -16.78 2.47
CA ASN A 128 4.29 -17.02 3.02
C ASN A 128 4.55 -16.04 4.17
N ARG A 129 4.65 -16.55 5.40
CA ARG A 129 4.83 -15.71 6.60
C ARG A 129 6.14 -14.92 6.64
N ALA A 130 7.17 -15.32 5.86
CA ALA A 130 8.39 -14.54 5.76
C ALA A 130 8.17 -13.23 5.01
N GLN A 131 7.17 -13.14 4.12
CA GLN A 131 6.78 -11.87 3.48
C GLN A 131 6.28 -10.86 4.51
N ASN A 132 5.48 -11.32 5.51
CA ASN A 132 5.07 -10.46 6.61
C ASN A 132 6.26 -9.99 7.46
N SER A 133 7.21 -10.90 7.73
CA SER A 133 8.42 -10.53 8.48
C SER A 133 9.24 -9.48 7.75
N ILE A 134 9.41 -9.60 6.43
CA ILE A 134 10.10 -8.59 5.61
C ILE A 134 9.35 -7.25 5.64
N LEU A 135 8.02 -7.25 5.54
CA LEU A 135 7.22 -6.04 5.63
C LEU A 135 7.46 -5.31 6.96
N GLU A 136 7.38 -6.04 8.08
CA GLU A 136 7.64 -5.49 9.42
C GLU A 136 9.08 -4.97 9.55
N MET A 137 10.07 -5.70 9.03
CA MET A 137 11.47 -5.26 9.02
C MET A 137 11.63 -3.92 8.26
N CYS A 138 11.02 -3.77 7.10
CA CYS A 138 11.03 -2.52 6.34
C CYS A 138 10.36 -1.37 7.10
N ILE A 139 9.24 -1.66 7.79
CA ILE A 139 8.57 -0.68 8.66
C ILE A 139 9.47 -0.26 9.82
N LEU A 140 10.17 -1.19 10.47
CA LEU A 140 11.14 -0.87 11.53
C LEU A 140 12.27 0.02 11.01
N VAL A 141 12.86 -0.33 9.85
CA VAL A 141 13.91 0.49 9.22
C VAL A 141 13.42 1.89 8.89
N SER A 142 12.18 2.04 8.40
CA SER A 142 11.58 3.35 8.10
C SER A 142 11.38 4.24 9.33
N ARG A 143 11.49 3.66 10.54
CA ARG A 143 11.34 4.34 11.84
C ARG A 143 12.65 4.52 12.58
N LEU A 144 13.79 4.34 11.92
CA LEU A 144 15.10 4.69 12.47
C LEU A 144 15.13 6.17 12.88
N GLY A 145 15.66 6.44 14.08
CA GLY A 145 15.64 7.78 14.68
C GLY A 145 14.33 8.15 15.41
N ILE A 146 13.27 7.34 15.28
CA ILE A 146 11.99 7.54 16.00
C ILE A 146 11.83 6.50 17.11
N ILE A 147 12.18 5.25 16.81
CA ILE A 147 12.13 4.12 17.77
C ILE A 147 13.53 3.83 18.27
N ASP A 148 13.64 3.42 19.55
CA ASP A 148 14.90 3.02 20.17
C ASP A 148 15.59 1.91 19.37
N ILE A 149 16.90 2.08 19.11
CA ILE A 149 17.68 1.18 18.26
C ILE A 149 17.80 -0.24 18.84
N ASN A 150 17.83 -0.39 20.17
CA ASN A 150 17.92 -1.70 20.80
C ASN A 150 16.62 -2.47 20.62
N LYS A 151 15.48 -1.76 20.66
CA LYS A 151 14.18 -2.35 20.37
C LYS A 151 14.11 -2.80 18.91
N ILE A 152 14.54 -1.95 17.96
CA ILE A 152 14.60 -2.31 16.54
C ILE A 152 15.46 -3.55 16.34
N ASN A 153 16.67 -3.60 16.89
CA ASN A 153 17.58 -4.74 16.75
C ASN A 153 16.99 -6.04 17.31
N LYS A 154 16.31 -5.97 18.45
CA LYS A 154 15.65 -7.13 19.07
C LYS A 154 14.53 -7.67 18.17
N GLU A 155 13.68 -6.80 17.65
CA GLU A 155 12.56 -7.18 16.78
C GLU A 155 13.07 -7.70 15.42
N MET A 156 14.10 -7.07 14.83
CA MET A 156 14.75 -7.53 13.61
C MET A 156 15.31 -8.95 13.74
N ASN A 157 16.00 -9.25 14.86
CA ASN A 157 16.53 -10.60 15.11
C ASN A 157 15.42 -11.65 15.20
N TYR A 158 14.29 -11.34 15.81
CA TYR A 158 13.13 -12.23 15.86
C TYR A 158 12.52 -12.46 14.48
N LEU A 159 12.30 -11.39 13.72
CA LEU A 159 11.67 -11.46 12.37
C LEU A 159 12.56 -12.24 11.39
N ARG A 160 13.89 -12.14 11.51
CA ARG A 160 14.86 -12.82 10.66
C ARG A 160 14.71 -14.35 10.69
N ILE A 161 14.28 -14.92 11.82
CA ILE A 161 14.06 -16.36 11.97
C ILE A 161 13.09 -16.90 10.93
N ALA A 162 11.98 -16.19 10.65
CA ALA A 162 11.00 -16.63 9.65
C ALA A 162 11.55 -16.52 8.22
N VAL A 163 12.35 -15.50 7.94
CA VAL A 163 12.99 -15.29 6.62
C VAL A 163 13.99 -16.42 6.34
N GLU A 164 14.88 -16.72 7.29
CA GLU A 164 15.86 -17.78 7.16
C GLU A 164 15.21 -19.16 7.03
N LYS A 165 14.20 -19.45 7.86
CA LYS A 165 13.51 -20.75 7.85
C LYS A 165 12.73 -21.04 6.57
N LEU A 166 12.19 -20.02 5.91
CA LEU A 166 11.32 -20.19 4.75
C LEU A 166 11.99 -19.88 3.41
N SER A 167 13.34 -19.80 3.41
CA SER A 167 14.19 -19.70 2.22
C SER A 167 13.79 -18.58 1.23
N LEU A 168 13.33 -17.43 1.72
CA LEU A 168 13.14 -16.25 0.87
C LEU A 168 14.46 -15.64 0.37
N ILE A 169 15.59 -16.19 0.79
CA ILE A 169 16.92 -15.77 0.35
C ILE A 169 17.17 -16.03 -1.14
N HIS A 170 16.32 -16.85 -1.79
CA HIS A 170 16.41 -17.20 -3.21
C HIS A 170 15.45 -16.45 -4.14
N ILE A 171 14.79 -15.42 -3.64
CA ILE A 171 13.88 -14.60 -4.46
C ILE A 171 14.56 -13.31 -4.92
#